data_749ea6e3006fde2eef508f12919e658b
#
_entry.id   749ea6e3006fde2eef508f12919e658b
#
_cell.length_a   1.000
_cell.length_b   1.000
_cell.length_c   1.000
_cell.angle_alpha   90.00
_cell.angle_beta   90.00
_cell.angle_gamma   90.00
#
_symmetry.space_group_name_H-M   'P 1'
#
loop_
_entity.id
_entity.type
_entity.pdbx_description
1 polymer ?
#
loop_
_entity_poly.entity_id
_entity_poly.type
_entity_poly.pdbx_seq_one_letter_code
_entity_poly.pdbx_strand_id
1 'polypeptide(L)'
;MSKFYGKVGFVKDEETKPGVWKPTVTERPYYGDVVRLDRRWDQPTEVNDHLTLSEEIHIVADSYILDNLSYIKYVEVLGAKWKVKSITPAYPRINLTLGEEYNGD
;
A
#
# COMPACT_ATOMS: atom_id res chain seq x y z
N MET A 1 -12.80 -1.42 -15.70
CA MET A 1 -11.80 -1.44 -14.63
C MET A 1 -10.45 -1.85 -15.18
N SER A 2 -9.41 -1.21 -14.69
CA SER A 2 -8.06 -1.52 -15.13
C SER A 2 -7.46 -2.62 -14.28
N LYS A 3 -6.57 -3.40 -14.90
CA LYS A 3 -5.83 -4.41 -14.17
C LYS A 3 -4.76 -3.76 -13.31
N PHE A 4 -4.55 -4.35 -12.14
CA PHE A 4 -3.49 -3.92 -11.26
C PHE A 4 -2.44 -5.01 -11.14
N TYR A 5 -1.19 -4.62 -11.22
CA TYR A 5 -0.07 -5.49 -10.86
C TYR A 5 1.01 -4.62 -10.23
N GLY A 6 1.37 -4.93 -9.02
CA GLY A 6 2.36 -4.15 -8.32
C GLY A 6 2.80 -4.84 -7.05
N LYS A 7 3.71 -4.19 -6.33
CA LYS A 7 4.26 -4.74 -5.11
C LYS A 7 3.57 -4.13 -3.90
N VAL A 8 3.27 -5.00 -2.94
CA VAL A 8 2.74 -4.58 -1.64
C VAL A 8 3.86 -4.71 -0.63
N GLY A 9 4.11 -3.65 0.11
CA GLY A 9 5.17 -3.61 1.10
C GLY A 9 4.66 -3.92 2.49
N PHE A 10 5.32 -4.87 3.14
CA PHE A 10 5.03 -5.27 4.51
C PHE A 10 6.21 -4.86 5.38
N VAL A 11 5.95 -4.18 6.47
CA VAL A 11 7.01 -3.77 7.39
C VAL A 11 6.75 -4.41 8.75
N LYS A 12 7.69 -5.20 9.19
CA LYS A 12 7.66 -5.88 10.48
C LYS A 12 8.88 -5.52 11.29
N ASP A 13 8.71 -5.44 12.60
CA ASP A 13 9.85 -5.32 13.49
C ASP A 13 10.35 -6.73 13.81
N GLU A 14 11.60 -6.97 13.51
CA GLU A 14 12.22 -8.26 13.78
C GLU A 14 13.41 -8.12 14.71
N GLU A 15 13.56 -9.07 15.62
CA GLU A 15 14.70 -9.12 16.51
C GLU A 15 15.90 -9.66 15.76
N THR A 16 16.88 -8.78 15.49
CA THR A 16 18.09 -9.17 14.76
C THR A 16 19.19 -9.65 15.70
N LYS A 17 19.17 -9.15 16.93
CA LYS A 17 20.05 -9.57 18.01
C LYS A 17 19.25 -9.52 19.30
N PRO A 18 19.62 -10.26 20.33
CA PRO A 18 18.89 -10.20 21.60
C PRO A 18 18.71 -8.76 22.06
N GLY A 19 17.45 -8.34 22.18
CA GLY A 19 17.10 -6.99 22.63
C GLY A 19 17.17 -5.92 21.56
N VAL A 20 17.53 -6.25 20.32
CA VAL A 20 17.61 -5.26 19.22
C VAL A 20 16.56 -5.57 18.17
N TRP A 21 15.64 -4.65 17.98
CA TRP A 21 14.55 -4.78 17.01
C TRP A 21 14.75 -3.80 15.88
N LYS A 22 14.62 -4.29 14.66
CA LYS A 22 14.74 -3.45 13.47
C LYS A 22 13.57 -3.70 12.53
N PRO A 23 13.08 -2.66 11.84
CA PRO A 23 12.04 -2.86 10.84
C PRO A 23 12.61 -3.61 9.64
N THR A 24 11.90 -4.61 9.20
CA THR A 24 12.25 -5.40 8.02
C THR A 24 11.17 -5.23 6.98
N VAL A 25 11.54 -4.83 5.78
CA VAL A 25 10.61 -4.61 4.68
C VAL A 25 10.60 -5.83 3.78
N THR A 26 9.41 -6.35 3.53
CA THR A 26 9.20 -7.45 2.59
C THR A 26 8.25 -6.96 1.51
N GLU A 27 8.67 -7.06 0.26
CA GLU A 27 7.81 -6.70 -0.87
C GLU A 27 7.42 -7.95 -1.63
N ARG A 28 6.12 -8.09 -1.90
CA ARG A 28 5.60 -9.21 -2.66
C ARG A 28 4.70 -8.71 -3.77
N PRO A 29 4.77 -9.31 -4.96
CA PRO A 29 3.90 -8.89 -6.06
C PRO A 29 2.49 -9.43 -5.87
N TYR A 30 1.53 -8.59 -6.24
CA TYR A 30 0.12 -8.95 -6.23
C TYR A 30 -0.55 -8.40 -7.47
N TYR A 31 -1.64 -8.99 -7.85
CA TYR A 31 -2.43 -8.53 -8.98
C TYR A 31 -3.91 -8.47 -8.59
N GLY A 32 -4.65 -7.71 -9.36
CA GLY A 32 -6.06 -7.53 -9.11
C GLY A 32 -6.62 -6.50 -10.06
N ASP A 33 -7.51 -5.66 -9.53
CA ASP A 33 -8.17 -4.65 -10.32
C ASP A 33 -8.09 -3.30 -9.64
N VAL A 34 -7.86 -2.26 -10.45
CA VAL A 34 -8.02 -0.89 -10.01
C VAL A 34 -9.49 -0.54 -10.17
N VAL A 35 -10.17 -0.33 -9.06
CA VAL A 35 -11.60 -0.04 -9.08
C VAL A 35 -11.83 1.45 -9.25
N ARG A 36 -10.99 2.24 -8.61
CA ARG A 36 -11.15 3.69 -8.66
C ARG A 36 -9.78 4.34 -8.60
N LEU A 37 -9.53 5.21 -9.56
CA LEU A 37 -8.31 5.98 -9.59
C LEU A 37 -8.69 7.45 -9.70
N ASP A 38 -8.34 8.22 -8.69
CA ASP A 38 -8.61 9.65 -8.66
C ASP A 38 -7.33 10.36 -8.22
N ARG A 39 -6.62 10.91 -9.19
CA ARG A 39 -5.39 11.62 -8.93
C ARG A 39 -5.70 13.09 -8.81
N ARG A 40 -5.39 13.65 -7.65
CA ARG A 40 -5.64 15.04 -7.38
C ARG A 40 -4.37 15.78 -7.04
N TRP A 41 -4.23 16.92 -7.66
CA TRP A 41 -3.32 17.93 -7.18
C TRP A 41 -4.14 18.84 -6.29
N ASP A 42 -3.80 18.89 -5.03
CA ASP A 42 -4.40 19.89 -4.16
C ASP A 42 -3.99 21.24 -4.69
N GLN A 43 -4.96 22.13 -4.81
CA GLN A 43 -4.74 23.49 -5.24
C GLN A 43 -4.49 24.34 -4.00
N PRO A 44 -3.31 24.27 -3.42
CA PRO A 44 -3.09 25.00 -2.19
C PRO A 44 -2.95 26.46 -2.53
N THR A 45 -3.45 27.27 -1.64
CA THR A 45 -3.12 28.66 -1.66
C THR A 45 -1.65 28.86 -1.30
N GLU A 46 -1.00 27.81 -0.87
CA GLU A 46 0.42 27.79 -0.56
C GLU A 46 1.15 26.85 -1.49
N VAL A 47 2.45 27.07 -1.62
CA VAL A 47 3.30 26.24 -2.47
C VAL A 47 3.50 24.90 -1.78
N ASN A 48 2.59 24.00 -2.02
CA ASN A 48 2.60 22.70 -1.39
C ASN A 48 2.27 21.66 -2.44
N ASP A 49 3.31 21.05 -2.97
CA ASP A 49 3.17 20.11 -4.08
C ASP A 49 2.82 18.71 -3.58
N HIS A 50 1.68 18.58 -2.90
CA HIS A 50 1.23 17.29 -2.46
C HIS A 50 0.32 16.66 -3.48
N LEU A 51 0.78 15.56 -4.05
CA LEU A 51 -0.04 14.73 -4.88
C LEU A 51 -0.75 13.71 -3.98
N THR A 52 -2.07 13.77 -3.95
CA THR A 52 -2.87 12.83 -3.22
C THR A 52 -3.52 11.87 -4.21
N LEU A 53 -3.34 10.58 -3.95
CA LEU A 53 -3.92 9.55 -4.78
C LEU A 53 -5.07 8.91 -4.02
N SER A 54 -6.28 9.00 -4.58
CA SER A 54 -7.45 8.30 -4.07
C SER A 54 -7.70 7.12 -4.97
N GLU A 55 -7.02 6.02 -4.70
CA GLU A 55 -7.13 4.83 -5.51
C GLU A 55 -7.62 3.68 -4.65
N GLU A 56 -8.61 2.98 -5.15
CA GLU A 56 -9.10 1.77 -4.53
C GLU A 56 -8.69 0.60 -5.40
N ILE A 57 -7.97 -0.34 -4.80
CA ILE A 57 -7.45 -1.50 -5.48
C ILE A 57 -8.02 -2.75 -4.81
N HIS A 58 -8.49 -3.68 -5.62
CA HIS A 58 -8.94 -4.99 -5.13
C HIS A 58 -7.93 -6.01 -5.59
N ILE A 59 -7.10 -6.50 -4.68
CA ILE A 59 -6.07 -7.48 -5.01
C ILE A 59 -6.53 -8.89 -4.68
N VAL A 60 -5.97 -9.84 -5.41
CA VAL A 60 -6.25 -11.25 -5.15
C VAL A 60 -5.38 -11.69 -3.98
N ALA A 61 -6.03 -12.15 -2.92
CA ALA A 61 -5.35 -12.51 -1.69
C ALA A 61 -4.66 -13.87 -1.80
N ASP A 62 -3.51 -13.97 -1.14
CA ASP A 62 -2.86 -15.26 -0.92
C ASP A 62 -2.74 -15.47 0.59
N SER A 63 -2.20 -16.62 0.99
CA SER A 63 -2.10 -16.92 2.42
C SER A 63 -1.17 -15.96 3.16
N TYR A 64 -0.13 -15.48 2.48
CA TYR A 64 0.82 -14.58 3.11
C TYR A 64 0.16 -13.26 3.50
N ILE A 65 -0.59 -12.65 2.57
CA ILE A 65 -1.21 -11.36 2.86
C ILE A 65 -2.31 -11.49 3.90
N LEU A 66 -3.04 -12.61 3.89
CA LEU A 66 -4.07 -12.83 4.90
C LEU A 66 -3.49 -12.95 6.31
N ASP A 67 -2.30 -13.54 6.41
CA ASP A 67 -1.62 -13.68 7.70
C ASP A 67 -0.91 -12.41 8.14
N ASN A 68 -0.70 -11.47 7.24
CA ASN A 68 0.11 -10.29 7.51
C ASN A 68 -0.61 -8.97 7.19
N LEU A 69 -1.93 -8.96 7.27
CA LEU A 69 -2.72 -7.76 6.92
C LEU A 69 -2.29 -6.53 7.72
N SER A 70 -2.01 -6.70 9.00
CA SER A 70 -1.65 -5.58 9.87
C SER A 70 -0.27 -5.00 9.56
N TYR A 71 0.52 -5.67 8.76
CA TYR A 71 1.87 -5.21 8.43
C TYR A 71 1.95 -4.48 7.10
N ILE A 72 0.85 -4.40 6.36
CA ILE A 72 0.82 -3.69 5.08
C ILE A 72 1.04 -2.21 5.33
N LYS A 73 2.03 -1.62 4.66
CA LYS A 73 2.33 -0.20 4.80
C LYS A 73 2.13 0.58 3.52
N TYR A 74 2.48 0.00 2.39
CA TYR A 74 2.39 0.74 1.14
C TYR A 74 2.14 -0.20 -0.03
N VAL A 75 1.74 0.40 -1.14
CA VAL A 75 1.58 -0.30 -2.41
C VAL A 75 2.33 0.52 -3.46
N GLU A 76 3.11 -0.15 -4.28
CA GLU A 76 3.81 0.50 -5.38
C GLU A 76 2.91 0.48 -6.61
N VAL A 77 2.58 1.67 -7.08
CA VAL A 77 1.73 1.84 -8.26
C VAL A 77 2.11 3.14 -8.94
N LEU A 78 2.03 3.16 -10.27
CA LEU A 78 2.35 4.34 -11.07
C LEU A 78 3.78 4.86 -10.83
N GLY A 79 4.70 3.95 -10.53
CA GLY A 79 6.09 4.31 -10.33
C GLY A 79 6.42 4.91 -8.98
N ALA A 80 5.48 4.93 -8.06
CA ALA A 80 5.67 5.48 -6.73
C ALA A 80 5.07 4.56 -5.69
N LYS A 81 5.48 4.76 -4.43
CA LYS A 81 4.92 4.02 -3.31
C LYS A 81 3.89 4.89 -2.60
N TRP A 82 2.74 4.32 -2.31
CA TRP A 82 1.62 5.05 -1.72
C TRP A 82 1.19 4.39 -0.42
N LYS A 83 0.95 5.20 0.60
CA LYS A 83 0.49 4.69 1.89
C LYS A 83 -0.90 4.09 1.74
N VAL A 84 -1.11 2.98 2.44
CA VAL A 84 -2.42 2.34 2.50
C VAL A 84 -3.21 2.99 3.62
N LYS A 85 -4.33 3.61 3.27
CA LYS A 85 -5.19 4.30 4.23
C LYS A 85 -6.12 3.33 4.94
N SER A 86 -6.67 2.38 4.21
CA SER A 86 -7.58 1.41 4.81
C SER A 86 -7.47 0.07 4.10
N ILE A 87 -7.78 -0.97 4.84
CA ILE A 87 -7.74 -2.35 4.37
C ILE A 87 -9.07 -2.98 4.72
N THR A 88 -9.76 -3.49 3.71
CA THR A 88 -11.04 -4.16 3.92
C THR A 88 -10.95 -5.56 3.32
N PRO A 89 -10.84 -6.59 4.15
CA PRO A 89 -10.82 -7.95 3.64
C PRO A 89 -12.18 -8.31 3.04
N ALA A 90 -12.15 -8.82 1.82
CA ALA A 90 -13.34 -9.27 1.10
C ALA A 90 -12.94 -10.52 0.32
N TYR A 91 -12.68 -11.58 1.06
CA TYR A 91 -12.16 -12.82 0.48
C TYR A 91 -12.99 -13.27 -0.72
N PRO A 92 -12.38 -13.69 -1.82
CA PRO A 92 -10.94 -13.96 -2.03
C PRO A 92 -10.11 -12.72 -2.39
N ARG A 93 -10.65 -11.55 -2.21
CA ARG A 93 -9.95 -10.32 -2.50
C ARG A 93 -9.77 -9.47 -1.26
N ILE A 94 -8.83 -8.55 -1.33
CA ILE A 94 -8.61 -7.58 -0.28
C ILE A 94 -8.67 -6.21 -0.93
N ASN A 95 -9.49 -5.33 -0.38
CA ASN A 95 -9.68 -3.99 -0.88
C ASN A 95 -8.75 -3.04 -0.14
N LEU A 96 -7.91 -2.36 -0.88
CA LEU A 96 -6.96 -1.40 -0.34
C LEU A 96 -7.31 -0.01 -0.84
N THR A 97 -7.32 0.95 0.06
CA THR A 97 -7.49 2.36 -0.30
C THR A 97 -6.17 3.06 -0.05
N LEU A 98 -5.67 3.73 -1.08
CA LEU A 98 -4.39 4.43 -1.02
C LEU A 98 -4.59 5.91 -0.75
N GLY A 99 -3.55 6.56 -0.28
CA GLY A 99 -3.58 7.98 0.03
C GLY A 99 -2.29 8.67 -0.34
N GLU A 100 -1.59 9.18 0.65
CA GLU A 100 -0.38 9.96 0.43
C GLU A 100 0.80 9.10 -0.02
N GLU A 101 1.79 9.76 -0.60
CA GLU A 101 3.02 9.09 -0.98
C GLU A 101 3.76 8.56 0.24
N TYR A 102 4.28 7.34 0.13
CA TYR A 102 5.02 6.71 1.21
C TYR A 102 6.51 7.00 1.04
N ASN A 103 7.12 7.57 2.08
CA ASN A 103 8.53 7.99 2.06
C ASN A 103 9.44 7.08 2.88
N GLY A 104 8.96 5.94 3.28
CA GLY A 104 9.80 4.97 3.98
C GLY A 104 9.89 5.15 5.48
N ASP A 105 9.05 5.98 6.05
CA ASP A 105 9.04 6.22 7.50
C ASP A 105 8.09 5.28 8.23
#